data_d623a58cf20dc8524657087888fb4067
#
_entry.id   d623a58cf20dc8524657087888fb4067
#
_cell.length_a   1.000
_cell.length_b   1.000
_cell.length_c   1.000
_cell.angle_alpha   90.00
_cell.angle_beta   90.00
_cell.angle_gamma   90.00
#
_symmetry.space_group_name_H-M   'P 1'
#
loop_
_entity.id
_entity.type
_entity.pdbx_description
1 polymer ?
#
loop_
_entity_poly.entity_id
_entity_poly.type
_entity_poly.pdbx_seq_one_letter_code
_entity_poly.pdbx_strand_id
1 'polypeptide(L)'
;MQRIVLDTNCLLMSIPRKSPYHQILLDFLAGKYLLCVSNEVVLEYEEILTRKIGSLVANNIINAILASSNTVFINPQKRYQLIKSDPDDNKFVDCAISANAKYIVTQDHHYDVVRFNPKFDFTAIDIDVFLAMLKEGSLIN
;
A
#
# COMPACT_ATOMS: atom_id res chain seq x y z
N MET A 1 5.94 14.56 3.08
CA MET A 1 5.67 13.17 3.49
C MET A 1 5.79 12.24 2.31
N GLN A 2 6.30 11.06 2.54
CA GLN A 2 6.48 10.08 1.48
C GLN A 2 5.14 9.49 1.04
N ARG A 3 5.03 9.24 -0.25
CA ARG A 3 3.89 8.54 -0.85
C ARG A 3 4.19 7.05 -0.91
N ILE A 4 3.27 6.27 -0.37
CA ILE A 4 3.44 4.82 -0.16
C ILE A 4 2.25 4.09 -0.77
N VAL A 5 2.52 2.95 -1.39
CA VAL A 5 1.48 1.99 -1.79
C VAL A 5 1.62 0.77 -0.90
N LEU A 6 0.52 0.33 -0.28
CA LEU A 6 0.48 -0.91 0.50
C LEU A 6 -0.18 -2.01 -0.33
N ASP A 7 0.50 -3.13 -0.49
CA ASP A 7 -0.11 -4.37 -0.96
C ASP A 7 -1.25 -4.76 0.00
N THR A 8 -2.27 -5.41 -0.51
CA THR A 8 -3.46 -5.78 0.27
C THR A 8 -3.10 -6.60 1.51
N ASN A 9 -2.18 -7.56 1.38
CA ASN A 9 -1.77 -8.39 2.53
C ASN A 9 -1.08 -7.55 3.61
N CYS A 10 -0.28 -6.56 3.22
CA CYS A 10 0.36 -5.67 4.18
C CYS A 10 -0.66 -4.81 4.92
N LEU A 11 -1.67 -4.31 4.22
CA LEU A 11 -2.78 -3.62 4.87
C LEU A 11 -3.50 -4.55 5.85
N LEU A 12 -3.83 -5.77 5.39
CA LEU A 12 -4.51 -6.76 6.22
C LEU A 12 -3.72 -7.05 7.50
N MET A 13 -2.41 -7.23 7.39
CA MET A 13 -1.54 -7.51 8.53
C MET A 13 -1.48 -6.35 9.54
N SER A 14 -1.78 -5.13 9.12
CA SER A 14 -1.73 -3.94 9.98
C SER A 14 -3.00 -3.71 10.78
N ILE A 15 -4.10 -4.43 10.50
CA ILE A 15 -5.41 -4.16 11.09
C ILE A 15 -5.54 -4.67 12.52
N PRO A 16 -5.16 -5.93 12.87
CA PRO A 16 -5.35 -6.41 14.24
C PRO A 16 -4.51 -5.63 15.23
N ARG A 17 -5.11 -5.26 16.38
CA ARG A 17 -4.43 -4.50 17.43
C ARG A 17 -3.21 -5.23 17.98
N LYS A 18 -3.22 -6.55 17.99
CA LYS A 18 -2.10 -7.37 18.49
C LYS A 18 -1.04 -7.66 17.45
N SER A 19 -1.27 -7.25 16.21
CA SER A 19 -0.29 -7.45 15.16
C SER A 19 0.97 -6.63 15.42
N PRO A 20 2.16 -7.20 15.19
CA PRO A 20 3.39 -6.40 15.25
C PRO A 20 3.43 -5.28 14.20
N TYR A 21 2.56 -5.36 13.19
CA TYR A 21 2.48 -4.37 12.11
C TYR A 21 1.37 -3.34 12.30
N HIS A 22 0.66 -3.39 13.43
CA HIS A 22 -0.46 -2.45 13.67
C HIS A 22 -0.01 -0.99 13.62
N GLN A 23 1.25 -0.71 13.93
CA GLN A 23 1.80 0.63 13.85
C GLN A 23 1.71 1.23 12.44
N ILE A 24 1.72 0.39 11.40
CA ILE A 24 1.56 0.86 10.02
C ILE A 24 0.21 1.55 9.82
N LEU A 25 -0.87 0.98 10.34
CA LEU A 25 -2.19 1.58 10.28
C LEU A 25 -2.27 2.84 11.14
N LEU A 26 -1.77 2.77 12.38
CA LEU A 26 -1.79 3.91 13.29
C LEU A 26 -1.00 5.10 12.72
N ASP A 27 0.14 4.86 12.12
CA ASP A 27 0.97 5.92 11.54
C ASP A 27 0.33 6.53 10.29
N PHE A 28 -0.41 5.74 9.51
CA PHE A 28 -1.22 6.29 8.43
C PHE A 28 -2.28 7.26 8.99
N LEU A 29 -3.03 6.82 10.00
CA LEU A 29 -4.06 7.65 10.61
C LEU A 29 -3.48 8.91 11.26
N ALA A 30 -2.26 8.81 11.78
CA ALA A 30 -1.55 9.94 12.38
C ALA A 30 -0.89 10.88 11.35
N GLY A 31 -0.95 10.55 10.06
CA GLY A 31 -0.42 11.40 9.00
C GLY A 31 1.10 11.32 8.83
N LYS A 32 1.71 10.20 9.19
CA LYS A 32 3.17 10.06 9.06
C LYS A 32 3.61 9.67 7.67
N TYR A 33 2.70 9.25 6.81
CA TYR A 33 2.92 9.03 5.39
C TYR A 33 1.60 9.18 4.64
N LEU A 34 1.68 9.27 3.32
CA LEU A 34 0.52 9.33 2.45
C LEU A 34 0.28 7.97 1.81
N LEU A 35 -0.94 7.45 1.94
CA LEU A 35 -1.33 6.20 1.30
C LEU A 35 -1.90 6.49 -0.08
N CYS A 36 -1.28 5.96 -1.11
CA CYS A 36 -1.74 6.12 -2.49
C CYS A 36 -2.61 4.95 -2.89
N VAL A 37 -3.77 5.25 -3.45
CA VAL A 37 -4.74 4.25 -3.90
C VAL A 37 -5.32 4.67 -5.24
N SER A 38 -5.78 3.68 -6.00
CA SER A 38 -6.63 3.84 -7.18
C SER A 38 -7.96 3.16 -6.92
N ASN A 39 -8.94 3.34 -7.80
CA ASN A 39 -10.19 2.60 -7.68
C ASN A 39 -9.97 1.09 -7.65
N GLU A 40 -9.07 0.58 -8.51
CA GLU A 40 -8.78 -0.85 -8.55
C GLU A 40 -8.17 -1.35 -7.25
N VAL A 41 -7.27 -0.56 -6.66
CA VAL A 41 -6.64 -0.89 -5.36
C VAL A 41 -7.69 -0.90 -4.25
N VAL A 42 -8.55 0.11 -4.19
CA VAL A 42 -9.61 0.17 -3.16
C VAL A 42 -10.58 -1.00 -3.30
N LEU A 43 -10.97 -1.34 -4.53
CA LEU A 43 -11.85 -2.48 -4.76
C LEU A 43 -11.23 -3.80 -4.29
N GLU A 44 -9.94 -3.99 -4.52
CA GLU A 44 -9.26 -5.18 -4.02
C GLU A 44 -9.16 -5.17 -2.49
N TYR A 45 -8.84 -4.03 -1.89
CA TYR A 45 -8.86 -3.92 -0.42
C TYR A 45 -10.21 -4.35 0.12
N GLU A 46 -11.30 -3.80 -0.42
CA GLU A 46 -12.66 -4.11 0.03
C GLU A 46 -12.97 -5.60 -0.12
N GLU A 47 -12.66 -6.19 -1.27
CA GLU A 47 -12.93 -7.60 -1.54
C GLU A 47 -12.19 -8.51 -0.56
N ILE A 48 -10.88 -8.32 -0.44
CA ILE A 48 -10.04 -9.20 0.38
C ILE A 48 -10.32 -9.00 1.87
N LEU A 49 -10.45 -7.75 2.32
CA LEU A 49 -10.75 -7.47 3.72
C LEU A 49 -12.10 -8.05 4.11
N THR A 50 -13.13 -7.89 3.26
CA THR A 50 -14.45 -8.44 3.53
C THR A 50 -14.39 -9.95 3.68
N ARG A 51 -13.66 -10.62 2.78
CA ARG A 51 -13.52 -12.08 2.81
C ARG A 51 -12.75 -12.57 4.03
N LYS A 52 -11.71 -11.84 4.47
CA LYS A 52 -10.80 -12.30 5.52
C LYS A 52 -11.23 -11.90 6.93
N ILE A 53 -11.82 -10.72 7.10
CA ILE A 53 -12.15 -10.18 8.43
C ILE A 53 -13.60 -9.72 8.58
N GLY A 54 -14.44 -9.96 7.58
CA GLY A 54 -15.85 -9.63 7.61
C GLY A 54 -16.17 -8.21 7.16
N SER A 55 -17.43 -8.00 6.77
CA SER A 55 -17.85 -6.74 6.15
C SER A 55 -17.83 -5.56 7.11
N LEU A 56 -18.11 -5.76 8.39
CA LEU A 56 -18.17 -4.66 9.36
C LEU A 56 -16.80 -4.00 9.51
N VAL A 57 -15.78 -4.80 9.83
CA VAL A 57 -14.41 -4.27 10.00
C VAL A 57 -13.87 -3.76 8.67
N ALA A 58 -14.10 -4.50 7.58
CA ALA A 58 -13.66 -4.09 6.25
C ALA A 58 -14.22 -2.72 5.87
N ASN A 59 -15.53 -2.51 6.07
CA ASN A 59 -16.17 -1.23 5.76
C ASN A 59 -15.60 -0.10 6.61
N ASN A 60 -15.35 -0.35 7.89
CA ASN A 60 -14.77 0.65 8.77
C ASN A 60 -13.38 1.08 8.29
N ILE A 61 -12.54 0.12 7.90
CA ILE A 61 -11.19 0.42 7.39
C ILE A 61 -11.25 1.16 6.06
N ILE A 62 -12.07 0.70 5.13
CA ILE A 62 -12.22 1.35 3.82
C ILE A 62 -12.73 2.79 4.01
N ASN A 63 -13.75 2.99 4.85
CA ASN A 63 -14.28 4.33 5.10
C ASN A 63 -13.23 5.24 5.73
N ALA A 64 -12.42 4.72 6.64
CA ALA A 64 -11.33 5.50 7.25
C ALA A 64 -10.30 5.92 6.19
N ILE A 65 -9.94 5.02 5.28
CA ILE A 65 -9.03 5.34 4.18
C ILE A 65 -9.62 6.40 3.27
N LEU A 66 -10.88 6.23 2.86
CA LEU A 66 -11.54 7.16 1.93
C LEU A 66 -11.74 8.55 2.53
N ALA A 67 -11.95 8.64 3.83
CA ALA A 67 -12.18 9.90 4.53
C ALA A 67 -10.91 10.61 4.98
N SER A 68 -9.76 9.92 4.96
CA SER A 68 -8.52 10.48 5.47
C SER A 68 -7.92 11.52 4.53
N SER A 69 -7.44 12.63 5.09
CA SER A 69 -6.65 13.60 4.35
C SER A 69 -5.27 13.07 3.96
N ASN A 70 -4.88 11.92 4.50
CA ASN A 70 -3.59 11.29 4.22
C ASN A 70 -3.67 10.27 3.09
N THR A 71 -4.79 10.18 2.41
CA THR A 71 -4.99 9.32 1.25
C THR A 71 -4.85 10.13 -0.02
N VAL A 72 -4.04 9.61 -0.95
CA VAL A 72 -3.85 10.20 -2.29
C VAL A 72 -4.59 9.32 -3.29
N PHE A 73 -5.64 9.86 -3.90
CA PHE A 73 -6.38 9.15 -4.93
C PHE A 73 -5.74 9.40 -6.29
N ILE A 74 -5.46 8.30 -6.99
CA ILE A 74 -4.83 8.32 -8.30
C ILE A 74 -5.73 7.61 -9.29
N ASN A 75 -5.81 8.15 -10.50
CA ASN A 75 -6.48 7.52 -11.62
C ASN A 75 -5.43 7.18 -12.68
N PRO A 76 -4.85 5.96 -12.64
CA PRO A 76 -3.78 5.60 -13.58
C PRO A 76 -4.26 5.70 -15.02
N GLN A 77 -3.51 6.44 -15.85
CA GLN A 77 -3.82 6.61 -17.26
C GLN A 77 -3.15 5.55 -18.14
N LYS A 78 -2.18 4.82 -17.58
CA LYS A 78 -1.39 3.84 -18.29
C LYS A 78 -1.26 2.56 -17.49
N ARG A 79 -1.31 1.42 -18.17
CA ARG A 79 -1.08 0.11 -17.59
C ARG A 79 0.28 -0.39 -18.04
N TYR A 80 1.20 -0.51 -17.08
CA TYR A 80 2.60 -0.84 -17.40
C TYR A 80 2.85 -2.33 -17.54
N GLN A 81 2.03 -3.18 -16.91
CA GLN A 81 2.09 -4.65 -17.01
C GLN A 81 3.48 -5.21 -16.70
N LEU A 82 4.13 -4.69 -15.66
CA LEU A 82 5.48 -5.09 -15.30
C LEU A 82 5.55 -6.45 -14.61
N ILE A 83 4.48 -6.87 -13.93
CA ILE A 83 4.42 -8.16 -13.25
C ILE A 83 3.63 -9.13 -14.11
N LYS A 84 4.34 -10.10 -14.70
CA LYS A 84 3.71 -11.08 -15.59
C LYS A 84 3.31 -12.35 -14.89
N SER A 85 3.98 -12.70 -13.78
CA SER A 85 3.69 -13.91 -13.00
C SER A 85 2.37 -13.82 -12.25
N ASP A 86 1.96 -12.62 -11.85
CA ASP A 86 0.66 -12.37 -11.23
C ASP A 86 0.14 -11.01 -11.71
N PRO A 87 -0.63 -11.00 -12.81
CA PRO A 87 -1.13 -9.74 -13.38
C PRO A 87 -2.02 -8.92 -12.43
N ASP A 88 -2.66 -9.55 -11.44
CA ASP A 88 -3.48 -8.83 -10.48
C ASP A 88 -2.67 -7.85 -9.63
N ASP A 89 -1.37 -8.10 -9.44
CA ASP A 89 -0.50 -7.21 -8.70
C ASP A 89 -0.13 -5.94 -9.46
N ASN A 90 -0.35 -5.91 -10.77
CA ASN A 90 -0.02 -4.75 -11.61
C ASN A 90 -0.79 -3.49 -11.20
N LYS A 91 -1.98 -3.62 -10.59
CA LYS A 91 -2.74 -2.45 -10.12
C LYS A 91 -1.96 -1.63 -9.09
N PHE A 92 -1.18 -2.30 -8.23
CA PHE A 92 -0.35 -1.61 -7.22
C PHE A 92 0.84 -0.93 -7.87
N VAL A 93 1.48 -1.56 -8.84
CA VAL A 93 2.60 -0.97 -9.59
C VAL A 93 2.12 0.23 -10.39
N ASP A 94 1.01 0.11 -11.11
CA ASP A 94 0.44 1.21 -11.89
C ASP A 94 0.07 2.38 -10.99
N CYS A 95 -0.48 2.10 -9.81
CA CYS A 95 -0.79 3.12 -8.80
C CYS A 95 0.48 3.82 -8.33
N ALA A 96 1.52 3.06 -8.00
CA ALA A 96 2.78 3.63 -7.50
C ALA A 96 3.44 4.53 -8.54
N ILE A 97 3.48 4.11 -9.79
CA ILE A 97 4.07 4.91 -10.87
C ILE A 97 3.26 6.19 -11.06
N SER A 98 1.94 6.07 -11.17
CA SER A 98 1.05 7.21 -11.44
C SER A 98 1.02 8.20 -10.27
N ALA A 99 1.17 7.72 -9.04
CA ALA A 99 1.21 8.55 -7.84
C ALA A 99 2.59 9.12 -7.54
N ASN A 100 3.60 8.67 -8.28
CA ASN A 100 4.99 8.98 -7.96
C ASN A 100 5.33 8.54 -6.52
N ALA A 101 4.89 7.35 -6.14
CA ALA A 101 5.14 6.79 -4.82
C ALA A 101 6.61 6.39 -4.68
N LYS A 102 7.14 6.55 -3.47
CA LYS A 102 8.52 6.18 -3.18
C LYS A 102 8.66 4.67 -2.99
N TYR A 103 7.70 4.05 -2.31
CA TYR A 103 7.76 2.63 -1.97
C TYR A 103 6.46 1.93 -2.24
N ILE A 104 6.57 0.67 -2.70
CA ILE A 104 5.50 -0.32 -2.59
C ILE A 104 5.89 -1.26 -1.46
N VAL A 105 5.02 -1.39 -0.45
CA VAL A 105 5.25 -2.28 0.68
C VAL A 105 4.58 -3.60 0.39
N THR A 106 5.35 -4.67 0.29
CA THR A 106 4.85 -5.99 -0.08
C THR A 106 5.75 -7.09 0.48
N GLN A 107 5.18 -8.28 0.68
CA GLN A 107 5.94 -9.48 0.96
C GLN A 107 5.96 -10.44 -0.23
N ASP A 108 5.37 -10.04 -1.35
CA ASP A 108 5.22 -10.89 -2.51
C ASP A 108 6.47 -10.85 -3.39
N HIS A 109 7.02 -12.03 -3.68
CA HIS A 109 8.20 -12.17 -4.56
C HIS A 109 7.90 -11.81 -6.01
N HIS A 110 6.63 -11.75 -6.41
CA HIS A 110 6.27 -11.29 -7.77
C HIS A 110 6.75 -9.87 -8.05
N TYR A 111 6.97 -9.07 -7.00
CA TYR A 111 7.47 -7.71 -7.14
C TYR A 111 8.98 -7.63 -7.35
N ASP A 112 9.69 -8.75 -7.30
CA ASP A 112 11.15 -8.77 -7.50
C ASP A 112 11.54 -8.20 -8.86
N VAL A 113 10.68 -8.37 -9.88
CA VAL A 113 10.93 -7.85 -11.23
C VAL A 113 10.96 -6.32 -11.30
N VAL A 114 10.36 -5.64 -10.31
CA VAL A 114 10.32 -4.18 -10.26
C VAL A 114 11.09 -3.60 -9.09
N ARG A 115 11.61 -4.45 -8.19
CA ARG A 115 12.27 -4.02 -6.94
C ARG A 115 13.46 -3.11 -7.19
N PHE A 116 14.18 -3.34 -8.25
CA PHE A 116 15.40 -2.62 -8.60
C PHE A 116 15.35 -2.03 -10.01
N ASN A 117 14.15 -1.70 -10.51
CA ASN A 117 14.00 -1.17 -11.85
C ASN A 117 14.44 0.30 -11.89
N PRO A 118 15.55 0.64 -12.58
CA PRO A 118 16.06 2.02 -12.59
C PRO A 118 15.20 2.98 -13.41
N LYS A 119 14.26 2.47 -14.19
CA LYS A 119 13.38 3.31 -15.03
C LYS A 119 12.37 4.10 -14.20
N PHE A 120 12.02 3.62 -13.00
CA PHE A 120 11.01 4.24 -12.15
C PHE A 120 11.60 4.56 -10.78
N ASP A 121 11.10 5.63 -10.16
CA ASP A 121 11.64 6.14 -8.89
C ASP A 121 11.07 5.44 -7.67
N PHE A 122 10.43 4.28 -7.81
CA PHE A 122 9.93 3.55 -6.67
C PHE A 122 10.74 2.27 -6.41
N THR A 123 10.70 1.82 -5.17
CA THR A 123 11.32 0.56 -4.75
C THR A 123 10.28 -0.29 -4.01
N ALA A 124 10.23 -1.58 -4.30
CA ALA A 124 9.41 -2.51 -3.52
C ALA A 124 10.21 -2.94 -2.28
N ILE A 125 9.62 -2.78 -1.10
CA ILE A 125 10.26 -3.11 0.17
C ILE A 125 9.37 -4.04 1.00
N ASP A 126 10.01 -4.82 1.87
CA ASP A 126 9.27 -5.71 2.78
C ASP A 126 8.59 -4.92 3.88
N ILE A 127 7.53 -5.50 4.44
CA ILE A 127 6.76 -4.89 5.53
C ILE A 127 7.62 -4.62 6.76
N ASP A 128 8.59 -5.49 7.06
CA ASP A 128 9.48 -5.28 8.20
C ASP A 128 10.42 -4.10 7.98
N VAL A 129 10.89 -3.90 6.76
CA VAL A 129 11.70 -2.74 6.40
C VAL A 129 10.87 -1.46 6.57
N PHE A 130 9.63 -1.46 6.09
CA PHE A 130 8.74 -0.32 6.22
C PHE A 130 8.46 0.01 7.68
N LEU A 131 8.16 -1.01 8.49
CA LEU A 131 7.93 -0.83 9.92
C LEU A 131 9.14 -0.20 10.62
N ALA A 132 10.34 -0.66 10.30
CA ALA A 132 11.58 -0.09 10.83
C ALA A 132 11.74 1.39 10.44
N MET A 133 11.44 1.73 9.18
CA MET A 133 11.50 3.11 8.70
C MET A 133 10.52 4.01 9.45
N LEU A 134 9.32 3.51 9.75
CA LEU A 134 8.35 4.28 10.55
C LEU A 134 8.86 4.53 11.96
N LYS A 135 9.43 3.51 12.60
CA LYS A 135 9.96 3.63 13.96
C LYS A 135 11.15 4.58 14.06
N GLU A 136 11.96 4.64 13.01
CA GLU A 136 13.12 5.52 12.93
C GLU A 136 12.77 6.94 12.52
N GLY A 137 11.54 7.18 12.06
CA GLY A 137 11.12 8.48 11.53
C GLY A 137 11.75 8.84 10.19
N SER A 138 12.30 7.85 9.46
CA SER A 138 13.04 8.11 8.21
C SER A 138 12.13 8.46 7.03
N LEU A 139 10.81 8.35 7.17
CA LEU A 139 9.85 8.75 6.15
C LEU A 139 9.45 10.23 6.23
N ILE A 140 9.89 10.92 7.27
CA ILE A 140 9.61 12.34 7.47
C ILE A 140 10.78 13.13 6.90
N ASN A 141 10.50 13.95 5.88
CA ASN A 141 11.51 14.87 5.33
C ASN A 141 10.88 16.13 4.83
#